data_c396d594a57fd1f24982eb9de385b90e
#
_entry.id   c396d594a57fd1f24982eb9de385b90e
#
_cell.length_a   1.000
_cell.length_b   1.000
_cell.length_c   1.000
_cell.angle_alpha   90.00
_cell.angle_beta   90.00
_cell.angle_gamma   90.00
#
_symmetry.space_group_name_H-M   'P 1'
#
loop_
_entity.id
_entity.type
_entity.pdbx_description
1 polymer ?
#
loop_
_entity_poly.entity_id
_entity_poly.type
_entity_poly.pdbx_seq_one_letter_code
_entity_poly.pdbx_strand_id
1 'polypeptide(L)'
;MLHKPAVYAGNNRWPHIKFICFMSLTILCLIGSIFLAVAFGAKDIHLQTVWTAVFDYNPKLTQHQIIYELRLPRVIGAAIVGAAFAVAGAVMQGVTRNPLADAGVLGINAGAMFVVALSFAFFPHMPYSYLMIVSFIGAVLSTVLIFIIGSATSGGLTPMRLTIAGAVMAALLHSLSSGVAIYYDLSQDLAFWYAGGVAGVKWEHLKFLVPIILITIVFATVLGRSISLISMGDDVATNLGVKTNRTRILGMIIVVTLAGVSVSAVGSIGFVGLVIPHIARKLVGVNYRLIIPMSAFLGAMLLVLADLGARTVNPPKELAIGIMVALVGVPFFLYIARKVGREL
;
A
#
# COMPACT_ATOMS: atom_id res chain seq x y z
N MET A 1 21.04 2.42 -54.64
CA MET A 1 21.59 1.56 -53.54
C MET A 1 20.67 1.70 -52.36
N LEU A 2 19.76 0.72 -52.16
CA LEU A 2 18.76 0.72 -51.08
C LEU A 2 19.39 0.10 -49.84
N HIS A 3 19.57 0.90 -48.80
CA HIS A 3 20.03 0.44 -47.51
C HIS A 3 18.91 -0.37 -46.84
N LYS A 4 19.07 -1.71 -46.75
CA LYS A 4 18.22 -2.58 -45.95
C LYS A 4 18.43 -2.25 -44.47
N PRO A 5 17.37 -1.97 -43.67
CA PRO A 5 17.53 -1.90 -42.23
C PRO A 5 17.80 -3.30 -41.70
N ALA A 6 18.90 -3.47 -40.97
CA ALA A 6 19.22 -4.68 -40.27
C ALA A 6 18.16 -4.91 -39.19
N VAL A 7 17.31 -5.92 -39.41
CA VAL A 7 16.37 -6.44 -38.39
C VAL A 7 17.21 -7.17 -37.35
N TYR A 8 17.56 -6.48 -36.27
CA TYR A 8 18.08 -7.12 -35.07
C TYR A 8 16.96 -7.90 -34.38
N ALA A 9 16.70 -9.11 -34.83
CA ALA A 9 15.98 -10.12 -34.08
C ALA A 9 16.89 -10.65 -32.96
N GLY A 10 17.32 -9.80 -32.06
CA GLY A 10 17.97 -10.20 -30.81
C GLY A 10 16.95 -10.90 -29.95
N ASN A 11 17.19 -12.18 -29.68
CA ASN A 11 16.44 -13.04 -28.77
C ASN A 11 16.49 -12.42 -27.35
N ASN A 12 15.56 -11.46 -27.06
CA ASN A 12 15.63 -10.56 -25.91
C ASN A 12 15.11 -11.26 -24.64
N ARG A 13 15.80 -12.36 -24.22
CA ARG A 13 15.51 -13.08 -22.95
C ARG A 13 16.03 -12.34 -21.71
N TRP A 14 16.89 -11.35 -21.89
CA TRP A 14 17.53 -10.58 -20.81
C TRP A 14 16.57 -9.90 -19.81
N PRO A 15 15.45 -9.27 -20.23
CA PRO A 15 14.54 -8.65 -19.29
C PRO A 15 13.83 -9.69 -18.40
N HIS A 16 13.51 -10.88 -18.93
CA HIS A 16 12.87 -11.94 -18.14
C HIS A 16 13.83 -12.56 -17.13
N ILE A 17 15.09 -12.79 -17.50
CA ILE A 17 16.12 -13.33 -16.59
C ILE A 17 16.37 -12.35 -15.45
N LYS A 18 16.54 -11.06 -15.75
CA LYS A 18 16.70 -10.02 -14.72
C LYS A 18 15.51 -9.98 -13.76
N PHE A 19 14.28 -10.04 -14.30
CA PHE A 19 13.08 -10.08 -13.47
C PHE A 19 13.07 -11.29 -12.53
N ILE A 20 13.36 -12.49 -13.04
CA ILE A 20 13.40 -13.72 -12.23
C ILE A 20 14.45 -13.60 -11.13
N CYS A 21 15.66 -13.14 -11.45
CA CYS A 21 16.73 -12.96 -10.47
C CYS A 21 16.35 -11.97 -9.36
N PHE A 22 15.87 -10.77 -9.71
CA PHE A 22 15.45 -9.78 -8.73
C PHE A 22 14.25 -10.24 -7.91
N MET A 23 13.29 -10.91 -8.53
CA MET A 23 12.12 -11.45 -7.84
C MET A 23 12.53 -12.53 -6.83
N SER A 24 13.36 -13.49 -7.24
CA SER A 24 13.87 -14.54 -6.34
C SER A 24 14.65 -13.95 -5.17
N LEU A 25 15.52 -12.98 -5.44
CA LEU A 25 16.27 -12.29 -4.39
C LEU A 25 15.34 -11.56 -3.43
N THR A 26 14.34 -10.84 -3.94
CA THR A 26 13.37 -10.11 -3.11
C THR A 26 12.55 -11.06 -2.26
N ILE A 27 12.11 -12.21 -2.80
CA ILE A 27 11.40 -13.23 -2.05
C ILE A 27 12.27 -13.81 -0.93
N LEU A 28 13.54 -14.13 -1.20
CA LEU A 28 14.48 -14.62 -0.19
C LEU A 28 14.70 -13.58 0.92
N CYS A 29 14.89 -12.31 0.55
CA CYS A 29 15.03 -11.22 1.51
C CYS A 29 13.75 -11.01 2.34
N LEU A 30 12.56 -11.13 1.73
CA LEU A 30 11.30 -11.05 2.45
C LEU A 30 11.15 -12.19 3.48
N ILE A 31 11.44 -13.43 3.08
CA ILE A 31 11.41 -14.58 4.00
C ILE A 31 12.38 -14.35 5.17
N GLY A 32 13.61 -13.94 4.89
CA GLY A 32 14.58 -13.58 5.92
C GLY A 32 14.08 -12.45 6.84
N SER A 33 13.48 -11.41 6.28
CA SER A 33 12.90 -10.29 7.04
C SER A 33 11.75 -10.75 7.95
N ILE A 34 10.89 -11.66 7.48
CA ILE A 34 9.80 -12.24 8.27
C ILE A 34 10.37 -13.02 9.46
N PHE A 35 11.38 -13.89 9.24
CA PHE A 35 12.02 -14.63 10.33
C PHE A 35 12.67 -13.70 11.35
N LEU A 36 13.38 -12.66 10.89
CA LEU A 36 13.96 -11.65 11.77
C LEU A 36 12.89 -10.89 12.56
N ALA A 37 11.81 -10.48 11.89
CA ALA A 37 10.73 -9.74 12.53
C ALA A 37 9.94 -10.58 13.56
N VAL A 38 9.89 -11.90 13.40
CA VAL A 38 9.30 -12.81 14.40
C VAL A 38 10.27 -13.07 15.56
N ALA A 39 11.58 -13.17 15.30
CA ALA A 39 12.58 -13.43 16.32
C ALA A 39 12.84 -12.21 17.23
N PHE A 40 13.03 -11.03 16.61
CA PHE A 40 13.40 -9.80 17.30
C PHE A 40 12.19 -8.93 17.61
N GLY A 41 12.27 -8.15 18.70
CA GLY A 41 11.21 -7.25 19.17
C GLY A 41 11.46 -6.75 20.57
N ALA A 42 10.42 -6.38 21.33
CA ALA A 42 10.56 -5.91 22.71
C ALA A 42 11.26 -6.93 23.63
N LYS A 43 11.18 -8.22 23.31
CA LYS A 43 11.94 -9.31 23.91
C LYS A 43 12.40 -10.25 22.81
N ASP A 44 13.69 -10.51 22.76
CA ASP A 44 14.27 -11.39 21.73
C ASP A 44 13.97 -12.85 22.03
N ILE A 45 13.68 -13.61 20.99
CA ILE A 45 13.43 -15.06 21.03
C ILE A 45 14.43 -15.73 20.08
N HIS A 46 15.04 -16.82 20.55
CA HIS A 46 15.99 -17.58 19.75
C HIS A 46 15.36 -18.08 18.44
N LEU A 47 16.10 -17.99 17.34
CA LEU A 47 15.63 -18.43 16.01
C LEU A 47 15.18 -19.90 16.00
N GLN A 48 15.84 -20.77 16.78
CA GLN A 48 15.42 -22.16 16.93
C GLN A 48 14.03 -22.29 17.53
N THR A 49 13.69 -21.45 18.52
CA THR A 49 12.35 -21.42 19.12
C THR A 49 11.31 -20.90 18.14
N VAL A 50 11.68 -19.91 17.30
CA VAL A 50 10.80 -19.44 16.22
C VAL A 50 10.51 -20.57 15.24
N TRP A 51 11.54 -21.30 14.83
CA TRP A 51 11.38 -22.46 13.93
C TRP A 51 10.44 -23.50 14.53
N THR A 52 10.70 -23.95 15.77
CA THR A 52 9.85 -24.94 16.44
C THR A 52 8.43 -24.42 16.68
N ALA A 53 8.23 -23.15 17.00
CA ALA A 53 6.89 -22.58 17.16
C ALA A 53 6.07 -22.57 15.85
N VAL A 54 6.72 -22.46 14.69
CA VAL A 54 6.04 -22.46 13.38
C VAL A 54 5.73 -23.88 12.90
N PHE A 55 6.69 -24.82 13.06
CA PHE A 55 6.60 -26.15 12.46
C PHE A 55 6.21 -27.27 13.46
N ASP A 56 6.41 -27.04 14.76
CA ASP A 56 6.11 -27.98 15.85
C ASP A 56 5.52 -27.23 17.06
N TYR A 57 4.34 -26.63 16.83
CA TYR A 57 3.68 -25.77 17.81
C TYR A 57 3.29 -26.49 19.08
N ASN A 58 3.78 -26.06 20.23
CA ASN A 58 3.41 -26.55 21.54
C ASN A 58 2.64 -25.48 22.34
N PRO A 59 1.31 -25.67 22.57
CA PRO A 59 0.48 -24.69 23.28
C PRO A 59 0.83 -24.53 24.75
N LYS A 60 1.68 -25.39 25.33
CA LYS A 60 2.12 -25.27 26.73
C LYS A 60 3.32 -24.31 26.90
N LEU A 61 3.99 -23.96 25.82
CA LEU A 61 5.14 -23.07 25.85
C LEU A 61 4.70 -21.63 25.59
N THR A 62 4.87 -20.75 26.56
CA THR A 62 4.51 -19.32 26.46
C THR A 62 5.19 -18.63 25.26
N GLN A 63 6.44 -19.01 24.95
CA GLN A 63 7.15 -18.43 23.79
C GLN A 63 6.48 -18.84 22.46
N HIS A 64 5.98 -20.06 22.33
CA HIS A 64 5.22 -20.51 21.17
C HIS A 64 3.90 -19.77 21.02
N GLN A 65 3.19 -19.54 22.15
CA GLN A 65 1.96 -18.74 22.14
C GLN A 65 2.23 -17.30 21.69
N ILE A 66 3.27 -16.65 22.22
CA ILE A 66 3.66 -15.29 21.81
C ILE A 66 3.96 -15.22 20.31
N ILE A 67 4.69 -16.20 19.78
CA ILE A 67 5.01 -16.25 18.36
C ILE A 67 3.75 -16.45 17.53
N TYR A 68 2.94 -17.43 17.86
CA TYR A 68 1.79 -17.82 17.05
C TYR A 68 0.62 -16.83 17.14
N GLU A 69 0.29 -16.36 18.36
CA GLU A 69 -0.90 -15.53 18.62
C GLU A 69 -0.64 -14.03 18.36
N LEU A 70 0.60 -13.55 18.57
CA LEU A 70 0.89 -12.13 18.51
C LEU A 70 1.84 -11.77 17.34
N ARG A 71 3.01 -12.45 17.23
CA ARG A 71 4.04 -12.01 16.29
C ARG A 71 3.75 -12.42 14.86
N LEU A 72 3.32 -13.65 14.62
CA LEU A 72 3.02 -14.12 13.26
C LEU A 72 1.89 -13.32 12.59
N PRO A 73 0.70 -13.14 13.21
CA PRO A 73 -0.35 -12.36 12.55
C PRO A 73 0.08 -10.90 12.33
N ARG A 74 0.84 -10.30 13.24
CA ARG A 74 1.39 -8.95 13.09
C ARG A 74 2.32 -8.84 11.89
N VAL A 75 3.30 -9.74 11.75
CA VAL A 75 4.30 -9.72 10.67
C VAL A 75 3.66 -10.06 9.32
N ILE A 76 2.74 -11.02 9.28
CA ILE A 76 1.96 -11.34 8.06
C ILE A 76 1.08 -10.14 7.69
N GLY A 77 0.43 -9.50 8.66
CA GLY A 77 -0.34 -8.28 8.44
C GLY A 77 0.51 -7.16 7.84
N ALA A 78 1.71 -6.93 8.38
CA ALA A 78 2.66 -5.97 7.82
C ALA A 78 3.01 -6.30 6.36
N ALA A 79 3.33 -7.56 6.07
CA ALA A 79 3.66 -7.99 4.71
C ALA A 79 2.51 -7.76 3.71
N ILE A 80 1.30 -8.20 4.06
CA ILE A 80 0.13 -8.10 3.19
C ILE A 80 -0.30 -6.65 2.96
N VAL A 81 -0.31 -5.83 4.01
CA VAL A 81 -0.64 -4.40 3.92
C VAL A 81 0.43 -3.63 3.15
N GLY A 82 1.71 -3.94 3.37
CA GLY A 82 2.81 -3.35 2.60
C GLY A 82 2.73 -3.66 1.12
N ALA A 83 2.39 -4.91 0.76
CA ALA A 83 2.12 -5.30 -0.61
C ALA A 83 0.94 -4.52 -1.21
N ALA A 84 -0.15 -4.38 -0.45
CA ALA A 84 -1.35 -3.68 -0.90
C ALA A 84 -1.08 -2.19 -1.17
N PHE A 85 -0.44 -1.46 -0.26
CA PHE A 85 -0.10 -0.05 -0.47
C PHE A 85 0.85 0.15 -1.66
N ALA A 86 1.86 -0.70 -1.81
CA ALA A 86 2.81 -0.63 -2.92
C ALA A 86 2.13 -0.87 -4.27
N VAL A 87 1.24 -1.87 -4.36
CA VAL A 87 0.49 -2.16 -5.59
C VAL A 87 -0.54 -1.07 -5.89
N ALA A 88 -1.25 -0.57 -4.87
CA ALA A 88 -2.16 0.57 -5.03
C ALA A 88 -1.43 1.79 -5.61
N GLY A 89 -0.25 2.11 -5.08
CA GLY A 89 0.60 3.17 -5.61
C GLY A 89 1.06 2.91 -7.05
N ALA A 90 1.49 1.68 -7.36
CA ALA A 90 1.90 1.32 -8.72
C ALA A 90 0.76 1.50 -9.73
N VAL A 91 -0.44 1.00 -9.41
CA VAL A 91 -1.63 1.16 -10.26
C VAL A 91 -2.00 2.63 -10.40
N MET A 92 -2.02 3.38 -9.30
CA MET A 92 -2.34 4.82 -9.30
C MET A 92 -1.39 5.61 -10.21
N GLN A 93 -0.06 5.41 -10.08
CA GLN A 93 0.94 6.05 -10.92
C GLN A 93 0.76 5.72 -12.41
N GLY A 94 0.42 4.46 -12.73
CA GLY A 94 0.20 4.03 -14.12
C GLY A 94 -1.05 4.63 -14.75
N VAL A 95 -2.15 4.60 -14.02
CA VAL A 95 -3.46 5.07 -14.50
C VAL A 95 -3.51 6.60 -14.64
N THR A 96 -2.85 7.33 -13.72
CA THR A 96 -2.79 8.80 -13.74
C THR A 96 -1.64 9.33 -14.58
N ARG A 97 -0.71 8.48 -15.04
CA ARG A 97 0.55 8.87 -15.71
C ARG A 97 1.37 9.86 -14.88
N ASN A 98 1.27 9.75 -13.57
CA ASN A 98 2.00 10.62 -12.66
C ASN A 98 2.84 9.77 -11.70
N PRO A 99 4.18 9.79 -11.79
CA PRO A 99 5.06 9.00 -10.94
C PRO A 99 5.02 9.41 -9.46
N LEU A 100 4.42 10.57 -9.14
CA LEU A 100 4.25 11.08 -7.79
C LEU A 100 2.82 10.88 -7.25
N ALA A 101 1.95 10.18 -7.99
CA ALA A 101 0.61 9.88 -7.52
C ALA A 101 0.63 8.82 -6.42
N ASP A 102 -0.14 9.06 -5.36
CA ASP A 102 -0.37 8.13 -4.26
C ASP A 102 -1.87 7.86 -4.09
N ALA A 103 -2.21 6.70 -3.54
CA ALA A 103 -3.59 6.32 -3.26
C ALA A 103 -4.30 7.30 -2.32
N GLY A 104 -3.56 7.95 -1.41
CA GLY A 104 -4.07 8.96 -0.48
C GLY A 104 -4.74 10.16 -1.14
N VAL A 105 -4.32 10.50 -2.38
CA VAL A 105 -4.89 11.60 -3.17
C VAL A 105 -6.39 11.41 -3.46
N LEU A 106 -6.89 10.17 -3.44
CA LEU A 106 -8.31 9.86 -3.62
C LEU A 106 -9.15 10.04 -2.34
N GLY A 107 -8.62 10.67 -1.29
CA GLY A 107 -9.31 10.90 -0.03
C GLY A 107 -9.62 9.63 0.79
N ILE A 108 -9.04 8.48 0.39
CA ILE A 108 -9.26 7.18 1.03
C ILE A 108 -8.95 7.26 2.53
N ASN A 109 -7.78 7.81 2.88
CA ASN A 109 -7.35 7.95 4.27
C ASN A 109 -8.30 8.86 5.06
N ALA A 110 -8.65 10.02 4.50
CA ALA A 110 -9.50 11.00 5.18
C ALA A 110 -10.92 10.46 5.41
N GLY A 111 -11.49 9.76 4.42
CA GLY A 111 -12.80 9.13 4.56
C GLY A 111 -12.82 8.02 5.59
N ALA A 112 -11.81 7.14 5.57
CA ALA A 112 -11.64 6.07 6.57
C ALA A 112 -11.56 6.66 7.99
N MET A 113 -10.70 7.67 8.17
CA MET A 113 -10.44 8.31 9.46
C MET A 113 -11.63 9.07 10.01
N PHE A 114 -12.39 9.75 9.15
CA PHE A 114 -13.61 10.44 9.56
C PHE A 114 -14.64 9.47 10.13
N VAL A 115 -14.85 8.33 9.47
CA VAL A 115 -15.77 7.30 9.98
C VAL A 115 -15.25 6.65 11.26
N VAL A 116 -13.93 6.46 11.42
CA VAL A 116 -13.34 6.00 12.68
C VAL A 116 -13.60 7.00 13.81
N ALA A 117 -13.44 8.31 13.55
CA ALA A 117 -13.73 9.35 14.53
C ALA A 117 -15.19 9.32 14.99
N LEU A 118 -16.12 9.19 14.04
CA LEU A 118 -17.54 9.03 14.35
C LEU A 118 -17.83 7.74 15.11
N SER A 119 -17.16 6.64 14.76
CA SER A 119 -17.34 5.36 15.42
C SER A 119 -16.89 5.41 16.88
N PHE A 120 -15.76 6.03 17.18
CA PHE A 120 -15.29 6.21 18.56
C PHE A 120 -16.21 7.14 19.36
N ALA A 121 -16.74 8.20 18.72
CA ALA A 121 -17.64 9.16 19.38
C ALA A 121 -19.00 8.53 19.75
N PHE A 122 -19.59 7.77 18.84
CA PHE A 122 -20.97 7.27 19.00
C PHE A 122 -21.06 5.79 19.42
N PHE A 123 -20.01 5.01 19.17
CA PHE A 123 -19.96 3.57 19.44
C PHE A 123 -18.62 3.15 20.06
N PRO A 124 -18.28 3.63 21.29
CA PRO A 124 -16.96 3.44 21.90
C PRO A 124 -16.58 1.99 22.16
N HIS A 125 -17.55 1.07 22.18
CA HIS A 125 -17.34 -0.37 22.38
C HIS A 125 -17.45 -1.19 21.10
N MET A 126 -17.34 -0.54 19.92
CA MET A 126 -17.43 -1.25 18.64
C MET A 126 -16.26 -2.26 18.49
N PRO A 127 -16.55 -3.54 18.21
CA PRO A 127 -15.50 -4.52 17.93
C PRO A 127 -14.65 -4.09 16.73
N TYR A 128 -13.34 -4.36 16.81
CA TYR A 128 -12.37 -3.93 15.80
C TYR A 128 -12.73 -4.38 14.37
N SER A 129 -13.28 -5.59 14.22
CA SER A 129 -13.72 -6.09 12.90
C SER A 129 -14.82 -5.24 12.28
N TYR A 130 -15.78 -4.74 13.08
CA TYR A 130 -16.81 -3.83 12.61
C TYR A 130 -16.23 -2.44 12.28
N LEU A 131 -15.30 -1.96 13.12
CA LEU A 131 -14.58 -0.71 12.86
C LEU A 131 -13.84 -0.75 11.52
N MET A 132 -13.19 -1.87 11.18
CA MET A 132 -12.58 -2.06 9.87
C MET A 132 -13.60 -1.95 8.72
N ILE A 133 -14.76 -2.58 8.85
CA ILE A 133 -15.80 -2.55 7.81
C ILE A 133 -16.32 -1.13 7.59
N VAL A 134 -16.70 -0.44 8.67
CA VAL A 134 -17.27 0.91 8.54
C VAL A 134 -16.22 1.92 8.09
N SER A 135 -14.95 1.77 8.53
CA SER A 135 -13.82 2.57 8.05
C SER A 135 -13.59 2.38 6.54
N PHE A 136 -13.65 1.12 6.05
CA PHE A 136 -13.56 0.83 4.62
C PHE A 136 -14.72 1.48 3.83
N ILE A 137 -15.94 1.41 4.36
CA ILE A 137 -17.10 2.10 3.75
C ILE A 137 -16.84 3.61 3.69
N GLY A 138 -16.28 4.20 4.73
CA GLY A 138 -15.88 5.62 4.75
C GLY A 138 -14.85 5.97 3.67
N ALA A 139 -13.86 5.10 3.46
CA ALA A 139 -12.88 5.25 2.38
C ALA A 139 -13.54 5.22 1.00
N VAL A 140 -14.44 4.26 0.77
CA VAL A 140 -15.18 4.13 -0.50
C VAL A 140 -16.08 5.34 -0.75
N LEU A 141 -16.86 5.74 0.25
CA LEU A 141 -17.79 6.90 0.13
C LEU A 141 -17.03 8.20 -0.17
N SER A 142 -15.94 8.47 0.52
CA SER A 142 -15.10 9.63 0.27
C SER A 142 -14.57 9.62 -1.18
N THR A 143 -14.09 8.48 -1.65
CA THR A 143 -13.60 8.37 -3.03
C THR A 143 -14.71 8.56 -4.05
N VAL A 144 -15.90 7.98 -3.84
CA VAL A 144 -17.05 8.16 -4.71
C VAL A 144 -17.46 9.63 -4.77
N LEU A 145 -17.50 10.34 -3.63
CA LEU A 145 -17.79 11.77 -3.59
C LEU A 145 -16.77 12.59 -4.40
N ILE A 146 -15.46 12.28 -4.28
CA ILE A 146 -14.41 12.93 -5.05
C ILE A 146 -14.61 12.71 -6.55
N PHE A 147 -15.00 11.50 -6.96
CA PHE A 147 -15.32 11.21 -8.36
C PHE A 147 -16.53 11.97 -8.87
N ILE A 148 -17.60 12.06 -8.07
CA ILE A 148 -18.81 12.82 -8.40
C ILE A 148 -18.46 14.31 -8.58
N ILE A 149 -17.75 14.91 -7.63
CA ILE A 149 -17.32 16.30 -7.68
C ILE A 149 -16.39 16.54 -8.87
N GLY A 150 -15.39 15.68 -9.08
CA GLY A 150 -14.45 15.80 -10.19
C GLY A 150 -15.10 15.64 -11.57
N SER A 151 -16.18 14.85 -11.67
CA SER A 151 -16.91 14.64 -12.93
C SER A 151 -17.96 15.70 -13.22
N ALA A 152 -18.44 16.42 -12.22
CA ALA A 152 -19.47 17.46 -12.36
C ALA A 152 -19.00 18.71 -13.13
N THR A 153 -17.69 18.85 -13.37
CA THR A 153 -17.13 19.99 -14.12
C THR A 153 -17.09 19.72 -15.63
N SER A 154 -17.45 20.73 -16.42
CA SER A 154 -17.39 20.67 -17.89
C SER A 154 -15.96 20.34 -18.37
N GLY A 155 -15.81 19.22 -19.14
CA GLY A 155 -14.53 18.71 -19.63
C GLY A 155 -14.05 17.39 -19.01
N GLY A 156 -14.87 16.74 -18.17
CA GLY A 156 -14.67 15.37 -17.66
C GLY A 156 -13.59 15.21 -16.61
N LEU A 157 -13.33 13.97 -16.23
CA LEU A 157 -12.36 13.58 -15.20
C LEU A 157 -10.92 13.70 -15.74
N THR A 158 -10.17 14.67 -15.23
CA THR A 158 -8.73 14.76 -15.45
C THR A 158 -7.97 14.43 -14.17
N PRO A 159 -6.74 13.88 -14.24
CA PRO A 159 -5.92 13.60 -13.05
C PRO A 159 -5.75 14.82 -12.13
N MET A 160 -5.57 16.01 -12.72
CA MET A 160 -5.42 17.26 -11.97
C MET A 160 -6.67 17.60 -11.14
N ARG A 161 -7.86 17.44 -11.74
CA ARG A 161 -9.15 17.70 -11.05
C ARG A 161 -9.40 16.72 -9.93
N LEU A 162 -9.10 15.43 -10.14
CA LEU A 162 -9.17 14.44 -9.07
C LEU A 162 -8.24 14.77 -7.91
N THR A 163 -7.02 15.22 -8.20
CA THR A 163 -6.07 15.64 -7.16
C THR A 163 -6.58 16.84 -6.35
N ILE A 164 -7.11 17.87 -7.03
CA ILE A 164 -7.64 19.05 -6.35
C ILE A 164 -8.89 18.69 -5.53
N ALA A 165 -9.84 17.97 -6.11
CA ALA A 165 -11.05 17.53 -5.42
C ALA A 165 -10.70 16.64 -4.21
N GLY A 166 -9.73 15.75 -4.36
CA GLY A 166 -9.21 14.90 -3.29
C GLY A 166 -8.58 15.70 -2.16
N ALA A 167 -7.75 16.69 -2.48
CA ALA A 167 -7.11 17.53 -1.48
C ALA A 167 -8.13 18.37 -0.68
N VAL A 168 -9.11 18.98 -1.36
CA VAL A 168 -10.19 19.75 -0.71
C VAL A 168 -11.05 18.84 0.18
N MET A 169 -11.46 17.68 -0.33
CA MET A 169 -12.25 16.72 0.44
C MET A 169 -11.47 16.17 1.64
N ALA A 170 -10.19 15.87 1.47
CA ALA A 170 -9.33 15.42 2.56
C ALA A 170 -9.19 16.48 3.65
N ALA A 171 -9.00 17.74 3.27
CA ALA A 171 -8.93 18.86 4.22
C ALA A 171 -10.26 19.03 5.00
N LEU A 172 -11.40 18.95 4.31
CA LEU A 172 -12.72 19.01 4.93
C LEU A 172 -12.93 17.87 5.93
N LEU A 173 -12.73 16.64 5.50
CA LEU A 173 -12.94 15.44 6.34
C LEU A 173 -11.95 15.42 7.54
N HIS A 174 -10.71 15.87 7.34
CA HIS A 174 -9.74 15.99 8.42
C HIS A 174 -10.18 17.04 9.45
N SER A 175 -10.66 18.21 9.01
CA SER A 175 -11.19 19.25 9.90
C SER A 175 -12.41 18.77 10.69
N LEU A 176 -13.33 18.06 10.04
CA LEU A 176 -14.49 17.44 10.70
C LEU A 176 -14.06 16.39 11.72
N SER A 177 -13.11 15.51 11.37
CA SER A 177 -12.55 14.50 12.28
C SER A 177 -11.92 15.14 13.50
N SER A 178 -11.16 16.24 13.31
CA SER A 178 -10.52 16.98 14.39
C SER A 178 -11.57 17.64 15.30
N GLY A 179 -12.64 18.20 14.71
CA GLY A 179 -13.77 18.76 15.48
C GLY A 179 -14.44 17.70 16.36
N VAL A 180 -14.72 16.52 15.82
CA VAL A 180 -15.26 15.38 16.58
C VAL A 180 -14.29 14.95 17.68
N ALA A 181 -12.99 14.85 17.36
CA ALA A 181 -11.95 14.45 18.30
C ALA A 181 -11.87 15.39 19.52
N ILE A 182 -11.94 16.69 19.28
CA ILE A 182 -11.88 17.70 20.34
C ILE A 182 -13.16 17.68 21.18
N TYR A 183 -14.32 17.60 20.54
CA TYR A 183 -15.62 17.65 21.24
C TYR A 183 -15.87 16.44 22.15
N TYR A 184 -15.37 15.25 21.76
CA TYR A 184 -15.53 14.00 22.51
C TYR A 184 -14.28 13.55 23.26
N ASP A 185 -13.23 14.39 23.37
CA ASP A 185 -11.94 14.05 24.02
C ASP A 185 -11.21 12.83 23.44
N LEU A 186 -11.37 12.58 22.13
CA LEU A 186 -10.82 11.41 21.43
C LEU A 186 -9.47 11.68 20.74
N SER A 187 -8.83 12.80 21.03
CA SER A 187 -7.62 13.25 20.31
C SER A 187 -6.47 12.24 20.40
N GLN A 188 -6.31 11.58 21.56
CA GLN A 188 -5.27 10.58 21.76
C GLN A 188 -5.56 9.28 20.99
N ASP A 189 -6.80 8.78 21.03
CA ASP A 189 -7.19 7.55 20.35
C ASP A 189 -7.07 7.69 18.82
N LEU A 190 -7.51 8.84 18.30
CA LEU A 190 -7.36 9.13 16.87
C LEU A 190 -5.90 9.36 16.48
N ALA A 191 -5.06 9.97 17.34
CA ALA A 191 -3.64 10.11 17.06
C ALA A 191 -2.94 8.76 16.88
N PHE A 192 -3.27 7.75 17.70
CA PHE A 192 -2.77 6.37 17.52
C PHE A 192 -3.21 5.77 16.18
N TRP A 193 -4.47 5.97 15.79
CA TRP A 193 -4.97 5.48 14.51
C TRP A 193 -4.34 6.20 13.32
N TYR A 194 -4.14 7.52 13.41
CA TYR A 194 -3.44 8.32 12.39
C TYR A 194 -1.97 7.91 12.23
N ALA A 195 -1.32 7.56 13.32
CA ALA A 195 0.07 7.13 13.29
C ALA A 195 0.28 5.79 12.56
N GLY A 196 -0.77 4.97 12.47
CA GLY A 196 -0.79 3.68 11.82
C GLY A 196 0.02 2.61 12.55
N GLY A 197 -0.45 1.39 12.51
CA GLY A 197 0.28 0.28 13.12
C GLY A 197 -0.38 -1.08 12.91
N VAL A 198 0.45 -2.12 12.86
CA VAL A 198 -0.02 -3.51 12.70
C VAL A 198 -0.12 -4.27 14.03
N ALA A 199 0.10 -3.60 15.16
CA ALA A 199 0.10 -4.24 16.49
C ALA A 199 -1.25 -4.89 16.86
N GLY A 200 -2.37 -4.32 16.35
CA GLY A 200 -3.72 -4.83 16.59
C GLY A 200 -4.17 -5.93 15.63
N VAL A 201 -3.36 -6.32 14.65
CA VAL A 201 -3.74 -7.34 13.66
C VAL A 201 -3.69 -8.74 14.29
N LYS A 202 -4.81 -9.46 14.18
CA LYS A 202 -4.99 -10.84 14.66
C LYS A 202 -5.32 -11.77 13.51
N TRP A 203 -5.28 -13.09 13.75
CA TRP A 203 -5.64 -14.11 12.76
C TRP A 203 -7.06 -13.92 12.18
N GLU A 204 -8.02 -13.52 13.00
CA GLU A 204 -9.40 -13.25 12.57
C GLU A 204 -9.48 -12.16 11.51
N HIS A 205 -8.65 -11.10 11.61
CA HIS A 205 -8.58 -10.03 10.62
C HIS A 205 -7.90 -10.50 9.34
N LEU A 206 -6.84 -11.31 9.46
CA LEU A 206 -6.10 -11.85 8.31
C LEU A 206 -6.96 -12.76 7.43
N LYS A 207 -7.93 -13.48 8.01
CA LYS A 207 -8.87 -14.33 7.25
C LYS A 207 -9.63 -13.54 6.17
N PHE A 208 -9.88 -12.25 6.39
CA PHE A 208 -10.54 -11.36 5.42
C PHE A 208 -9.54 -10.55 4.61
N LEU A 209 -8.50 -10.00 5.25
CA LEU A 209 -7.50 -9.14 4.61
C LEU A 209 -6.74 -9.88 3.51
N VAL A 210 -6.22 -11.07 3.82
CA VAL A 210 -5.34 -11.81 2.93
C VAL A 210 -6.03 -12.17 1.61
N PRO A 211 -7.21 -12.83 1.59
CA PRO A 211 -7.86 -13.17 0.33
C PRO A 211 -8.27 -11.95 -0.48
N ILE A 212 -8.81 -10.89 0.15
CA ILE A 212 -9.22 -9.68 -0.57
C ILE A 212 -8.01 -9.03 -1.24
N ILE A 213 -6.90 -8.86 -0.52
CA ILE A 213 -5.70 -8.21 -1.04
C ILE A 213 -5.05 -9.07 -2.13
N LEU A 214 -4.89 -10.38 -1.92
CA LEU A 214 -4.27 -11.27 -2.91
C LEU A 214 -5.07 -11.34 -4.21
N ILE A 215 -6.39 -11.52 -4.12
CA ILE A 215 -7.27 -11.51 -5.30
C ILE A 215 -7.15 -10.19 -6.05
N THR A 216 -7.16 -9.07 -5.33
CA THR A 216 -7.05 -7.74 -5.94
C THR A 216 -5.68 -7.51 -6.58
N ILE A 217 -4.58 -8.00 -6.00
CA ILE A 217 -3.23 -7.95 -6.60
C ILE A 217 -3.18 -8.79 -7.89
N VAL A 218 -3.83 -9.96 -7.92
CA VAL A 218 -3.93 -10.76 -9.14
C VAL A 218 -4.66 -9.99 -10.23
N PHE A 219 -5.82 -9.38 -9.93
CA PHE A 219 -6.54 -8.53 -10.88
C PHE A 219 -5.70 -7.33 -11.35
N ALA A 220 -4.96 -6.68 -10.45
CA ALA A 220 -4.03 -5.60 -10.78
C ALA A 220 -2.96 -6.07 -11.78
N THR A 221 -2.40 -7.25 -11.56
CA THR A 221 -1.36 -7.83 -12.42
C THR A 221 -1.91 -8.16 -13.82
N VAL A 222 -3.12 -8.69 -13.90
CA VAL A 222 -3.83 -8.94 -15.18
C VAL A 222 -4.07 -7.61 -15.91
N LEU A 223 -4.51 -6.57 -15.19
CA LEU A 223 -4.72 -5.24 -15.77
C LEU A 223 -3.41 -4.54 -16.16
N GLY A 224 -2.26 -5.02 -15.68
CA GLY A 224 -0.95 -4.43 -15.88
C GLY A 224 -0.57 -4.19 -17.35
N ARG A 225 -1.05 -5.04 -18.30
CA ARG A 225 -0.85 -4.79 -19.74
C ARG A 225 -1.54 -3.50 -20.20
N SER A 226 -2.80 -3.32 -19.86
CA SER A 226 -3.58 -2.15 -20.22
C SER A 226 -3.03 -0.88 -19.55
N ILE A 227 -2.58 -1.00 -18.29
CA ILE A 227 -1.93 0.10 -17.57
C ILE A 227 -0.62 0.48 -18.25
N SER A 228 0.20 -0.49 -18.70
CA SER A 228 1.45 -0.20 -19.43
C SER A 228 1.17 0.61 -20.70
N LEU A 229 0.12 0.27 -21.46
CA LEU A 229 -0.24 1.00 -22.67
C LEU A 229 -0.78 2.41 -22.36
N ILE A 230 -1.60 2.56 -21.32
CA ILE A 230 -2.08 3.90 -20.89
C ILE A 230 -0.90 4.78 -20.43
N SER A 231 0.10 4.21 -19.77
CA SER A 231 1.26 4.97 -19.32
C SER A 231 2.10 5.56 -20.46
N MET A 232 1.96 5.01 -21.69
CA MET A 232 2.62 5.52 -22.91
C MET A 232 1.84 6.65 -23.59
N GLY A 233 0.59 6.87 -23.21
CA GLY A 233 -0.30 7.89 -23.78
C GLY A 233 -1.66 7.33 -24.16
N ASP A 234 -2.70 8.17 -24.09
CA ASP A 234 -4.08 7.74 -24.36
C ASP A 234 -4.28 7.40 -25.85
N ASP A 235 -3.68 8.19 -26.74
CA ASP A 235 -3.77 7.96 -28.19
C ASP A 235 -3.11 6.63 -28.57
N VAL A 236 -1.93 6.34 -28.00
CA VAL A 236 -1.22 5.07 -28.21
C VAL A 236 -2.07 3.91 -27.68
N ALA A 237 -2.61 4.02 -26.48
CA ALA A 237 -3.42 2.99 -25.87
C ALA A 237 -4.70 2.72 -26.68
N THR A 238 -5.38 3.76 -27.12
CA THR A 238 -6.62 3.67 -27.92
C THR A 238 -6.36 3.05 -29.28
N ASN A 239 -5.30 3.47 -29.97
CA ASN A 239 -4.90 2.89 -31.26
C ASN A 239 -4.54 1.40 -31.17
N LEU A 240 -4.07 0.96 -29.98
CA LEU A 240 -3.79 -0.45 -29.68
C LEU A 240 -5.01 -1.19 -29.09
N GLY A 241 -6.22 -0.61 -29.17
CA GLY A 241 -7.48 -1.22 -28.81
C GLY A 241 -7.80 -1.24 -27.31
N VAL A 242 -7.09 -0.46 -26.48
CA VAL A 242 -7.36 -0.36 -25.05
C VAL A 242 -8.51 0.60 -24.79
N LYS A 243 -9.54 0.16 -24.06
CA LYS A 243 -10.62 1.01 -23.58
C LYS A 243 -10.12 1.80 -22.35
N THR A 244 -9.50 2.96 -22.58
CA THR A 244 -8.78 3.76 -21.57
C THR A 244 -9.66 4.10 -20.35
N ASN A 245 -10.90 4.57 -20.55
CA ASN A 245 -11.83 4.88 -19.45
C ASN A 245 -12.15 3.66 -18.58
N ARG A 246 -12.42 2.50 -19.21
CA ARG A 246 -12.70 1.26 -18.48
C ARG A 246 -11.51 0.81 -17.66
N THR A 247 -10.31 0.89 -18.23
CA THR A 247 -9.07 0.52 -17.54
C THR A 247 -8.78 1.47 -16.37
N ARG A 248 -9.05 2.76 -16.52
CA ARG A 248 -8.92 3.74 -15.42
C ARG A 248 -9.89 3.44 -14.29
N ILE A 249 -11.18 3.22 -14.59
CA ILE A 249 -12.18 2.88 -13.57
C ILE A 249 -11.79 1.60 -12.82
N LEU A 250 -11.41 0.54 -13.53
CA LEU A 250 -10.96 -0.70 -12.91
C LEU A 250 -9.70 -0.50 -12.07
N GLY A 251 -8.74 0.29 -12.56
CA GLY A 251 -7.54 0.67 -11.80
C GLY A 251 -7.88 1.41 -10.52
N MET A 252 -8.83 2.35 -10.56
CA MET A 252 -9.28 3.08 -9.37
C MET A 252 -10.00 2.17 -8.37
N ILE A 253 -10.85 1.24 -8.83
CA ILE A 253 -11.47 0.24 -7.95
C ILE A 253 -10.40 -0.59 -7.24
N ILE A 254 -9.37 -1.05 -7.96
CA ILE A 254 -8.23 -1.78 -7.39
C ILE A 254 -7.53 -0.92 -6.32
N VAL A 255 -7.23 0.36 -6.62
CA VAL A 255 -6.57 1.28 -5.69
C VAL A 255 -7.41 1.46 -4.42
N VAL A 256 -8.70 1.75 -4.56
CA VAL A 256 -9.62 1.94 -3.42
C VAL A 256 -9.73 0.68 -2.58
N THR A 257 -9.83 -0.49 -3.22
CA THR A 257 -9.90 -1.77 -2.50
C THR A 257 -8.61 -2.03 -1.72
N LEU A 258 -7.44 -1.95 -2.37
CA LEU A 258 -6.16 -2.23 -1.71
C LEU A 258 -5.83 -1.22 -0.61
N ALA A 259 -5.91 0.07 -0.91
CA ALA A 259 -5.60 1.11 0.06
C ALA A 259 -6.68 1.22 1.14
N GLY A 260 -7.96 1.16 0.78
CA GLY A 260 -9.07 1.26 1.73
C GLY A 260 -9.09 0.12 2.74
N VAL A 261 -8.94 -1.14 2.28
CA VAL A 261 -8.84 -2.31 3.17
C VAL A 261 -7.59 -2.22 4.07
N SER A 262 -6.47 -1.74 3.54
CA SER A 262 -5.24 -1.57 4.31
C SER A 262 -5.37 -0.48 5.38
N VAL A 263 -5.90 0.70 5.02
CA VAL A 263 -6.12 1.81 5.97
C VAL A 263 -7.12 1.43 7.05
N SER A 264 -8.18 0.72 6.69
CA SER A 264 -9.18 0.26 7.67
C SER A 264 -8.61 -0.74 8.69
N ALA A 265 -7.57 -1.48 8.30
CA ALA A 265 -6.94 -2.47 9.16
C ALA A 265 -5.79 -1.93 10.01
N VAL A 266 -5.02 -0.97 9.52
CA VAL A 266 -3.78 -0.55 10.18
C VAL A 266 -3.63 0.97 10.27
N GLY A 267 -4.63 1.73 9.87
CA GLY A 267 -4.55 3.19 9.81
C GLY A 267 -3.75 3.68 8.59
N SER A 268 -3.42 4.97 8.59
CA SER A 268 -2.77 5.63 7.45
C SER A 268 -1.26 5.39 7.46
N ILE A 269 -0.73 4.76 6.41
CA ILE A 269 0.71 4.61 6.20
C ILE A 269 1.06 5.23 4.84
N GLY A 270 1.80 6.33 4.87
CA GLY A 270 2.24 7.04 3.66
C GLY A 270 3.53 6.48 3.06
N PHE A 271 3.91 7.03 1.91
CA PHE A 271 5.17 6.81 1.20
C PHE A 271 5.40 5.41 0.59
N VAL A 272 4.80 4.34 1.08
CA VAL A 272 4.97 2.98 0.51
C VAL A 272 4.59 2.97 -0.97
N GLY A 273 3.40 3.52 -1.30
CA GLY A 273 2.90 3.61 -2.67
C GLY A 273 3.65 4.58 -3.58
N LEU A 274 4.40 5.54 -3.00
CA LEU A 274 5.25 6.45 -3.76
C LEU A 274 6.63 5.84 -4.06
N VAL A 275 7.28 5.29 -3.05
CA VAL A 275 8.68 4.86 -3.09
C VAL A 275 8.83 3.53 -3.82
N ILE A 276 8.03 2.54 -3.45
CA ILE A 276 8.22 1.15 -3.90
C ILE A 276 8.03 0.99 -5.40
N PRO A 277 6.97 1.54 -6.05
CA PRO A 277 6.82 1.38 -7.50
C PRO A 277 7.96 2.05 -8.29
N HIS A 278 8.54 3.12 -7.73
CA HIS A 278 9.69 3.77 -8.34
C HIS A 278 10.95 2.88 -8.29
N ILE A 279 11.20 2.21 -7.16
CA ILE A 279 12.28 1.22 -7.03
C ILE A 279 12.02 0.03 -7.97
N ALA A 280 10.80 -0.52 -7.96
CA ALA A 280 10.42 -1.64 -8.83
C ALA A 280 10.67 -1.30 -10.30
N ARG A 281 10.29 -0.09 -10.76
CA ARG A 281 10.51 0.36 -12.14
C ARG A 281 12.00 0.40 -12.50
N LYS A 282 12.89 0.77 -11.58
CA LYS A 282 14.34 0.74 -11.82
C LYS A 282 14.90 -0.69 -11.95
N LEU A 283 14.31 -1.66 -11.25
CA LEU A 283 14.76 -3.05 -11.24
C LEU A 283 14.25 -3.83 -12.47
N VAL A 284 12.94 -3.69 -12.80
CA VAL A 284 12.29 -4.54 -13.80
C VAL A 284 11.81 -3.79 -15.05
N GLY A 285 12.11 -2.49 -15.18
CA GLY A 285 11.71 -1.67 -16.32
C GLY A 285 10.29 -1.13 -16.20
N VAL A 286 9.73 -0.67 -17.33
CA VAL A 286 8.49 0.11 -17.38
C VAL A 286 7.21 -0.73 -17.57
N ASN A 287 7.32 -2.05 -17.65
CA ASN A 287 6.18 -2.94 -17.86
C ASN A 287 5.42 -3.19 -16.54
N TYR A 288 4.19 -2.72 -16.45
CA TYR A 288 3.37 -2.85 -15.24
C TYR A 288 3.01 -4.31 -14.86
N ARG A 289 3.07 -5.27 -15.80
CA ARG A 289 2.95 -6.69 -15.48
C ARG A 289 4.09 -7.19 -14.58
N LEU A 290 5.26 -6.54 -14.65
CA LEU A 290 6.44 -6.86 -13.85
C LEU A 290 6.54 -5.92 -12.63
N ILE A 291 6.18 -4.64 -12.80
CA ILE A 291 6.22 -3.64 -11.73
C ILE A 291 5.26 -4.02 -10.59
N ILE A 292 4.02 -4.44 -10.90
CA ILE A 292 3.01 -4.75 -9.90
C ILE A 292 3.45 -5.88 -8.96
N PRO A 293 3.81 -7.08 -9.43
CA PRO A 293 4.27 -8.15 -8.53
C PRO A 293 5.59 -7.79 -7.82
N MET A 294 6.53 -7.13 -8.49
CA MET A 294 7.76 -6.67 -7.84
C MET A 294 7.45 -5.67 -6.71
N SER A 295 6.52 -4.73 -6.95
CA SER A 295 6.08 -3.78 -5.92
C SER A 295 5.41 -4.48 -4.74
N ALA A 296 4.63 -5.54 -4.97
CA ALA A 296 4.01 -6.29 -3.88
C ALA A 296 5.06 -6.87 -2.92
N PHE A 297 6.08 -7.55 -3.43
CA PHE A 297 7.12 -8.15 -2.59
C PHE A 297 8.02 -7.11 -1.93
N LEU A 298 8.42 -6.07 -2.65
CA LEU A 298 9.23 -4.97 -2.08
C LEU A 298 8.44 -4.20 -1.01
N GLY A 299 7.14 -3.95 -1.23
CA GLY A 299 6.28 -3.29 -0.26
C GLY A 299 6.06 -4.12 0.99
N ALA A 300 5.85 -5.43 0.83
CA ALA A 300 5.80 -6.38 1.93
C ALA A 300 7.09 -6.32 2.78
N MET A 301 8.26 -6.40 2.14
CA MET A 301 9.55 -6.33 2.80
C MET A 301 9.76 -4.99 3.52
N LEU A 302 9.43 -3.87 2.88
CA LEU A 302 9.57 -2.55 3.50
C LEU A 302 8.75 -2.45 4.78
N LEU A 303 7.48 -2.89 4.76
CA LEU A 303 6.62 -2.72 5.92
C LEU A 303 6.94 -3.69 7.06
N VAL A 304 7.40 -4.91 6.74
CA VAL A 304 7.94 -5.86 7.73
C VAL A 304 9.18 -5.29 8.43
N LEU A 305 10.11 -4.70 7.68
CA LEU A 305 11.31 -4.09 8.23
C LEU A 305 10.99 -2.81 9.01
N ALA A 306 10.03 -2.01 8.56
CA ALA A 306 9.56 -0.83 9.28
C ALA A 306 8.90 -1.20 10.62
N ASP A 307 8.08 -2.27 10.65
CA ASP A 307 7.49 -2.79 11.88
C ASP A 307 8.57 -3.34 12.85
N LEU A 308 9.57 -4.07 12.32
CA LEU A 308 10.70 -4.51 13.12
C LEU A 308 11.45 -3.33 13.72
N GLY A 309 11.77 -2.31 12.92
CA GLY A 309 12.43 -1.08 13.38
C GLY A 309 11.60 -0.36 14.45
N ALA A 310 10.28 -0.23 14.24
CA ALA A 310 9.37 0.42 15.19
C ALA A 310 9.39 -0.22 16.59
N ARG A 311 9.63 -1.54 16.67
CA ARG A 311 9.69 -2.31 17.92
C ARG A 311 11.07 -2.38 18.56
N THR A 312 12.15 -2.12 17.80
CA THR A 312 13.53 -2.33 18.26
C THR A 312 14.27 -1.05 18.56
N VAL A 313 13.82 0.11 18.05
CA VAL A 313 14.54 1.40 18.22
C VAL A 313 14.45 1.92 19.65
N ASN A 314 13.33 1.75 20.36
CA ASN A 314 13.16 2.28 21.74
C ASN A 314 12.37 1.34 22.64
N PRO A 315 12.83 0.10 22.89
CA PRO A 315 12.11 -0.83 23.76
C PRO A 315 12.01 -0.31 25.21
N PRO A 316 10.92 -0.56 25.95
CA PRO A 316 9.73 -1.31 25.54
C PRO A 316 8.67 -0.49 24.80
N LYS A 317 8.92 0.81 24.53
CA LYS A 317 7.99 1.67 23.80
C LYS A 317 8.09 1.39 22.31
N GLU A 318 6.94 1.21 21.67
CA GLU A 318 6.86 1.03 20.21
C GLU A 318 6.64 2.37 19.54
N LEU A 319 7.35 2.59 18.42
CA LEU A 319 7.11 3.73 17.54
C LEU A 319 5.99 3.39 16.54
N ALA A 320 5.31 4.39 16.03
CA ALA A 320 4.37 4.20 14.95
C ALA A 320 5.10 3.80 13.65
N ILE A 321 4.60 2.79 12.93
CA ILE A 321 5.19 2.31 11.68
C ILE A 321 5.26 3.43 10.64
N GLY A 322 4.24 4.29 10.59
CA GLY A 322 4.22 5.45 9.69
C GLY A 322 5.44 6.35 9.83
N ILE A 323 5.98 6.54 11.05
CA ILE A 323 7.19 7.31 11.31
C ILE A 323 8.41 6.61 10.68
N MET A 324 8.53 5.28 10.85
CA MET A 324 9.65 4.51 10.31
C MET A 324 9.66 4.53 8.77
N VAL A 325 8.48 4.41 8.15
CA VAL A 325 8.36 4.52 6.69
C VAL A 325 8.65 5.94 6.21
N ALA A 326 8.20 6.98 6.94
CA ALA A 326 8.45 8.36 6.59
C ALA A 326 9.94 8.73 6.67
N LEU A 327 10.68 8.20 7.64
CA LEU A 327 12.14 8.41 7.75
C LEU A 327 12.90 7.95 6.49
N VAL A 328 12.44 6.91 5.83
CA VAL A 328 13.00 6.42 4.55
C VAL A 328 12.34 7.14 3.37
N GLY A 329 11.03 7.31 3.43
CA GLY A 329 10.22 7.79 2.33
C GLY A 329 10.44 9.27 2.00
N VAL A 330 10.54 10.14 3.02
CA VAL A 330 10.70 11.59 2.81
C VAL A 330 12.03 11.93 2.12
N PRO A 331 13.21 11.45 2.59
CA PRO A 331 14.47 11.70 1.89
C PRO A 331 14.46 11.17 0.44
N PHE A 332 13.89 9.98 0.24
CA PHE A 332 13.77 9.39 -1.09
C PHE A 332 12.88 10.22 -2.01
N PHE A 333 11.73 10.70 -1.51
CA PHE A 333 10.82 11.55 -2.26
C PHE A 333 11.49 12.88 -2.66
N LEU A 334 12.19 13.53 -1.74
CA LEU A 334 12.92 14.77 -2.00
C LEU A 334 14.02 14.58 -3.06
N TYR A 335 14.71 13.43 -3.03
CA TYR A 335 15.70 13.08 -4.05
C TYR A 335 15.07 12.96 -5.45
N ILE A 336 13.93 12.27 -5.54
CA ILE A 336 13.22 12.11 -6.83
C ILE A 336 12.68 13.47 -7.32
N ALA A 337 12.03 14.24 -6.45
CA ALA A 337 11.45 15.53 -6.81
C ALA A 337 12.50 16.50 -7.38
N ARG A 338 13.70 16.51 -6.78
CA ARG A 338 14.85 17.28 -7.30
C ARG A 338 15.30 16.82 -8.69
N LYS A 339 15.24 15.52 -8.97
CA LYS A 339 15.67 14.99 -10.27
C LYS A 339 14.67 15.31 -11.36
N VAL A 340 13.38 15.15 -11.10
CA VAL A 340 12.30 15.49 -12.06
C VAL A 340 12.28 16.99 -12.34
N GLY A 341 12.49 17.86 -11.36
CA GLY A 341 12.55 19.31 -11.56
C GLY A 341 13.79 19.81 -12.31
N ARG A 342 14.78 18.95 -12.60
CA ARG A 342 15.94 19.29 -13.45
C ARG A 342 15.76 18.87 -14.92
N GLU A 343 14.76 18.06 -15.20
CA GLU A 343 14.44 17.55 -16.54
C GLU A 343 13.28 18.34 -17.20
N LEU A 344 12.69 19.32 -16.47
CA LEU A 344 11.73 20.33 -16.94
C LEU A 344 12.42 21.68 -17.14
#